data_bdc53a450ae66ee44351b50d233144dd
#
_entry.id   bdc53a450ae66ee44351b50d233144dd
#
_cell.length_a   1.000
_cell.length_b   1.000
_cell.length_c   1.000
_cell.angle_alpha   90.00
_cell.angle_beta   90.00
_cell.angle_gamma   90.00
#
_symmetry.space_group_name_H-M   'P 1'
#
loop_
_entity.id
_entity.type
_entity.pdbx_description
1 polymer ?
#
loop_
_entity_poly.entity_id
_entity_poly.type
_entity_poly.pdbx_seq_one_letter_code
_entity_poly.pdbx_strand_id
1 'polypeptide(L)'
;MYLVHARLRAPAGAELHASAGSLLRAFAVPADGLEHVAVHPRAEPDPVLGLYLLSPSLEEAEACAARLCRRAFDTLPRLAGWQLLSARAPMVTPFYEHLLGLPGGGGPIRPGPDPST
;
A
#
# COMPACT_ATOMS: atom_id res chain seq x y z
N MET A 1 7.41 -6.13 8.98
CA MET A 1 6.26 -6.02 8.07
C MET A 1 6.38 -4.72 7.29
N TYR A 2 6.05 -4.79 6.01
CA TYR A 2 6.16 -3.62 5.12
C TYR A 2 4.80 -3.25 4.57
N LEU A 3 4.57 -1.94 4.43
CA LEU A 3 3.40 -1.42 3.74
C LEU A 3 3.79 -1.05 2.32
N VAL A 4 3.07 -1.57 1.35
CA VAL A 4 3.27 -1.26 -0.07
C VAL A 4 1.98 -0.67 -0.61
N HIS A 5 2.09 0.48 -1.27
CA HIS A 5 0.96 1.09 -1.95
C HIS A 5 0.93 0.65 -3.41
N ALA A 6 -0.13 -0.04 -3.79
CA ALA A 6 -0.36 -0.45 -5.17
C ALA A 6 -1.32 0.56 -5.80
N ARG A 7 -0.79 1.36 -6.73
CA ARG A 7 -1.62 2.30 -7.48
C ARG A 7 -2.24 1.58 -8.66
N LEU A 8 -3.53 1.81 -8.86
CA LEU A 8 -4.31 1.04 -9.81
C LEU A 8 -4.94 1.95 -10.85
N ARG A 9 -5.15 1.39 -12.06
CA ARG A 9 -5.96 2.05 -13.08
C ARG A 9 -7.23 1.24 -13.25
N ALA A 10 -8.37 1.92 -13.13
CA ALA A 10 -9.67 1.29 -13.29
C ALA A 10 -10.01 1.12 -14.76
N PRO A 11 -10.73 0.05 -15.13
CA PRO A 11 -11.37 0.03 -16.43
C PRO A 11 -12.42 1.14 -16.49
N ALA A 12 -12.78 1.54 -17.70
CA ALA A 12 -13.66 2.70 -17.91
C ALA A 12 -14.94 2.59 -17.08
N GLY A 13 -15.24 3.63 -16.31
CA GLY A 13 -16.45 3.71 -15.51
C GLY A 13 -16.49 2.88 -14.25
N ALA A 14 -15.38 2.22 -13.91
CA ALA A 14 -15.35 1.38 -12.72
C ALA A 14 -14.80 2.13 -11.52
N GLU A 15 -15.25 1.73 -10.33
CA GLU A 15 -14.74 2.24 -9.06
C GLU A 15 -14.13 1.09 -8.26
N LEU A 16 -13.15 1.41 -7.45
CA LEU A 16 -12.55 0.41 -6.57
C LEU A 16 -13.51 0.11 -5.43
N HIS A 17 -14.03 -1.10 -5.41
CA HIS A 17 -15.00 -1.50 -4.40
C HIS A 17 -14.30 -1.84 -3.09
N ALA A 18 -14.99 -1.57 -1.98
CA ALA A 18 -14.44 -1.87 -0.66
C ALA A 18 -14.11 -3.36 -0.49
N SER A 19 -14.83 -4.23 -1.19
CA SER A 19 -14.59 -5.68 -1.11
C SER A 19 -13.28 -6.12 -1.78
N ALA A 20 -12.60 -5.23 -2.51
CA ALA A 20 -11.35 -5.58 -3.18
C ALA A 20 -10.31 -6.11 -2.19
N GLY A 21 -10.27 -5.51 -0.99
CA GLY A 21 -9.33 -5.98 0.04
C GLY A 21 -9.61 -7.42 0.45
N SER A 22 -10.87 -7.76 0.71
CA SER A 22 -11.25 -9.11 1.09
C SER A 22 -11.00 -10.10 -0.03
N LEU A 23 -11.27 -9.70 -1.27
CA LEU A 23 -11.01 -10.55 -2.43
C LEU A 23 -9.53 -10.87 -2.55
N LEU A 24 -8.69 -9.85 -2.39
CA LEU A 24 -7.26 -10.03 -2.50
C LEU A 24 -6.72 -10.93 -1.38
N ARG A 25 -7.20 -10.71 -0.16
CA ARG A 25 -6.79 -11.54 0.98
C ARG A 25 -7.19 -13.00 0.79
N ALA A 26 -8.39 -13.23 0.28
CA ALA A 26 -8.86 -14.60 0.03
C ALA A 26 -8.08 -15.26 -1.10
N PHE A 27 -7.64 -14.47 -2.07
CA PHE A 27 -6.89 -14.97 -3.22
C PHE A 27 -5.42 -15.28 -2.87
N ALA A 28 -4.84 -14.52 -1.97
CA ALA A 28 -3.43 -14.66 -1.62
C ALA A 28 -3.15 -16.02 -0.99
N VAL A 29 -1.95 -16.53 -1.24
CA VAL A 29 -1.48 -17.78 -0.63
C VAL A 29 -0.47 -17.43 0.48
N PRO A 30 -0.21 -18.35 1.42
CA PRO A 30 0.72 -18.05 2.52
C PRO A 30 2.10 -17.54 2.07
N ALA A 31 2.58 -18.02 0.94
CA ALA A 31 3.89 -17.60 0.41
C ALA A 31 3.92 -16.12 0.04
N ASP A 32 2.77 -15.50 -0.19
CA ASP A 32 2.72 -14.08 -0.51
C ASP A 32 3.01 -13.20 0.71
N GLY A 33 2.82 -13.72 1.91
CA GLY A 33 3.09 -12.98 3.13
C GLY A 33 2.11 -11.85 3.41
N LEU A 34 0.95 -11.86 2.76
CA LEU A 34 -0.02 -10.78 2.90
C LEU A 34 -0.75 -10.90 4.25
N GLU A 35 -0.66 -9.82 5.05
CA GLU A 35 -1.28 -9.79 6.38
C GLU A 35 -2.56 -8.97 6.41
N HIS A 36 -2.60 -7.89 5.62
CA HIS A 36 -3.76 -7.01 5.64
C HIS A 36 -3.80 -6.18 4.37
N VAL A 37 -5.01 -5.76 3.98
CA VAL A 37 -5.20 -4.87 2.82
C VAL A 37 -6.11 -3.72 3.24
N ALA A 38 -5.66 -2.50 2.99
CA ALA A 38 -6.47 -1.30 3.14
C ALA A 38 -6.86 -0.81 1.76
N VAL A 39 -8.12 -0.41 1.60
CA VAL A 39 -8.63 0.03 0.30
C VAL A 39 -8.83 1.54 0.34
N HIS A 40 -8.22 2.25 -0.61
CA HIS A 40 -8.31 3.71 -0.72
C HIS A 40 -8.88 4.07 -2.08
N PRO A 41 -10.22 3.95 -2.25
CA PRO A 41 -10.84 4.14 -3.57
C PRO A 41 -10.81 5.58 -4.06
N ARG A 42 -10.63 6.53 -3.14
CA ARG A 42 -10.64 7.95 -3.49
C ARG A 42 -9.27 8.60 -3.44
N ALA A 43 -8.22 7.78 -3.36
CA ALA A 43 -6.86 8.32 -3.40
C ALA A 43 -6.61 8.95 -4.77
N GLU A 44 -5.81 10.00 -4.78
CA GLU A 44 -5.52 10.74 -6.00
C GLU A 44 -4.04 10.69 -6.30
N PRO A 45 -3.70 10.63 -7.56
CA PRO A 45 -4.57 10.68 -8.75
C PRO A 45 -5.27 9.36 -9.08
N ASP A 46 -4.90 8.27 -8.44
CA ASP A 46 -5.42 6.95 -8.75
C ASP A 46 -5.81 6.20 -7.49
N PRO A 47 -6.77 5.26 -7.56
CA PRO A 47 -7.09 4.41 -6.42
C PRO A 47 -5.89 3.62 -5.96
N VAL A 48 -5.84 3.31 -4.67
CA VAL A 48 -4.69 2.64 -4.06
C VAL A 48 -5.17 1.49 -3.18
N LEU A 49 -4.45 0.37 -3.25
CA LEU A 49 -4.53 -0.69 -2.26
C LEU A 49 -3.29 -0.62 -1.39
N GLY A 50 -3.46 -0.55 -0.08
CA GLY A 50 -2.35 -0.64 0.85
C GLY A 50 -2.18 -2.08 1.30
N LEU A 51 -1.07 -2.71 0.91
CA LEU A 51 -0.80 -4.10 1.25
C LEU A 51 0.24 -4.16 2.36
N TYR A 52 -0.10 -4.85 3.43
CA TYR A 52 0.82 -5.09 4.54
C TYR A 52 1.37 -6.50 4.38
N LEU A 53 2.68 -6.60 4.16
CA LEU A 53 3.31 -7.87 3.84
C LEU A 53 4.46 -8.19 4.78
N LEU A 54 4.57 -9.47 5.15
CA LEU A 54 5.75 -10.00 5.80
C LEU A 54 6.74 -10.39 4.72
N SER A 55 7.93 -9.83 4.78
CA SER A 55 8.93 -10.05 3.74
C SER A 55 10.32 -9.79 4.31
N PRO A 56 11.37 -10.40 3.75
CA PRO A 56 12.74 -10.16 4.22
C PRO A 56 13.23 -8.73 3.98
N SER A 57 12.69 -8.06 2.94
CA SER A 57 13.13 -6.72 2.60
C SER A 57 11.99 -5.94 1.96
N LEU A 58 12.11 -4.61 1.94
CA LEU A 58 11.14 -3.76 1.27
C LEU A 58 11.09 -4.06 -0.22
N GLU A 59 12.25 -4.25 -0.83
CA GLU A 59 12.32 -4.55 -2.25
C GLU A 59 11.54 -5.80 -2.59
N GLU A 60 11.70 -6.85 -1.79
CA GLU A 60 10.95 -8.09 -2.02
C GLU A 60 9.48 -7.92 -1.73
N ALA A 61 9.13 -7.09 -0.75
CA ALA A 61 7.73 -6.80 -0.45
C ALA A 61 7.07 -6.11 -1.65
N GLU A 62 7.75 -5.15 -2.25
CA GLU A 62 7.22 -4.44 -3.41
C GLU A 62 7.03 -5.39 -4.60
N ALA A 63 8.02 -6.26 -4.84
CA ALA A 63 7.93 -7.24 -5.91
C ALA A 63 6.80 -8.22 -5.67
N CYS A 64 6.64 -8.68 -4.44
CA CYS A 64 5.58 -9.61 -4.08
C CYS A 64 4.21 -8.97 -4.25
N ALA A 65 4.05 -7.74 -3.81
CA ALA A 65 2.79 -7.01 -3.95
C ALA A 65 2.42 -6.87 -5.43
N ALA A 66 3.39 -6.55 -6.27
CA ALA A 66 3.15 -6.43 -7.71
C ALA A 66 2.69 -7.74 -8.32
N ARG A 67 3.38 -8.84 -7.99
CA ARG A 67 3.00 -10.14 -8.53
C ARG A 67 1.61 -10.56 -8.07
N LEU A 68 1.32 -10.35 -6.79
CA LEU A 68 0.03 -10.71 -6.22
C LEU A 68 -1.11 -9.95 -6.90
N CYS A 69 -0.95 -8.63 -7.06
CA CYS A 69 -1.97 -7.82 -7.71
C CYS A 69 -2.19 -8.26 -9.15
N ARG A 70 -1.11 -8.50 -9.90
CA ARG A 70 -1.24 -8.93 -11.29
C ARG A 70 -1.93 -10.27 -11.40
N ARG A 71 -1.58 -11.24 -10.55
CA ARG A 71 -2.25 -12.54 -10.56
C ARG A 71 -3.73 -12.38 -10.25
N ALA A 72 -4.07 -11.55 -9.28
CA ALA A 72 -5.45 -11.35 -8.88
C ALA A 72 -6.26 -10.70 -10.00
N PHE A 73 -5.70 -9.67 -10.65
CA PHE A 73 -6.39 -8.98 -11.73
C PHE A 73 -6.61 -9.89 -12.94
N ASP A 74 -5.67 -10.81 -13.18
CA ASP A 74 -5.80 -11.75 -14.29
C ASP A 74 -6.75 -12.90 -13.98
N THR A 75 -6.98 -13.20 -12.72
CA THR A 75 -7.70 -14.40 -12.30
C THR A 75 -9.10 -14.12 -11.79
N LEU A 76 -9.27 -13.03 -11.02
CA LEU A 76 -10.55 -12.77 -10.37
C LEU A 76 -11.46 -11.97 -11.28
N PRO A 77 -12.65 -12.50 -11.61
CA PRO A 77 -13.58 -11.79 -12.52
C PRO A 77 -13.94 -10.40 -12.04
N ARG A 78 -14.06 -10.21 -10.73
CA ARG A 78 -14.44 -8.92 -10.16
C ARG A 78 -13.36 -7.87 -10.30
N LEU A 79 -12.14 -8.29 -10.58
CA LEU A 79 -11.01 -7.38 -10.77
C LEU A 79 -10.54 -7.37 -12.22
N ALA A 80 -11.32 -7.95 -13.11
CA ALA A 80 -10.95 -7.98 -14.53
C ALA A 80 -10.88 -6.56 -15.09
N GLY A 81 -9.85 -6.31 -15.88
CA GLY A 81 -9.66 -5.00 -16.50
C GLY A 81 -8.89 -4.01 -15.66
N TRP A 82 -8.69 -4.28 -14.38
CA TRP A 82 -7.85 -3.43 -13.54
C TRP A 82 -6.39 -3.61 -13.92
N GLN A 83 -5.61 -2.53 -13.79
CA GLN A 83 -4.19 -2.55 -14.11
C GLN A 83 -3.39 -2.00 -12.95
N LEU A 84 -2.24 -2.60 -12.70
CA LEU A 84 -1.31 -2.12 -11.70
C LEU A 84 -0.40 -1.07 -12.33
N LEU A 85 -0.41 0.14 -11.78
CA LEU A 85 0.46 1.22 -12.24
C LEU A 85 1.80 1.18 -11.52
N SER A 86 1.79 0.93 -10.22
CA SER A 86 3.02 0.83 -9.43
C SER A 86 2.74 0.13 -8.11
N ALA A 87 3.78 -0.45 -7.52
CA ALA A 87 3.71 -1.06 -6.20
C ALA A 87 4.96 -0.65 -5.44
N ARG A 88 4.81 0.32 -4.54
CA ARG A 88 5.93 0.92 -3.83
C ARG A 88 5.54 1.28 -2.41
N ALA A 89 6.55 1.40 -1.55
CA ALA A 89 6.33 1.93 -0.22
C ALA A 89 5.79 3.36 -0.34
N PRO A 90 4.90 3.77 0.59
CA PRO A 90 4.40 5.14 0.58
C PRO A 90 5.56 6.12 0.73
N MET A 91 5.50 7.22 -0.03
CA MET A 91 6.53 8.24 0.09
C MET A 91 6.31 9.04 1.36
N VAL A 92 7.40 9.24 2.09
CA VAL A 92 7.38 10.14 3.24
C VAL A 92 7.60 11.54 2.69
N THR A 93 6.66 12.44 2.98
CA THR A 93 6.77 13.82 2.49
C THR A 93 7.93 14.52 3.22
N PRO A 94 8.53 15.54 2.61
CA PRO A 94 9.59 16.30 3.29
C PRO A 94 9.14 16.84 4.65
N PHE A 95 7.90 17.28 4.76
CA PHE A 95 7.38 17.75 6.04
C PHE A 95 7.40 16.65 7.09
N TYR A 96 6.95 15.47 6.73
CA TYR A 96 6.89 14.34 7.64
C TYR A 96 8.29 13.89 8.03
N GLU A 97 9.19 13.83 7.08
CA GLU A 97 10.59 13.50 7.36
C GLU A 97 11.20 14.49 8.34
N HIS A 98 10.91 15.75 8.16
CA HIS A 98 11.40 16.79 9.04
C HIS A 98 10.94 16.55 10.47
N LEU A 99 9.67 16.23 10.66
CA LEU A 99 9.14 15.95 11.98
C LEU A 99 9.79 14.74 12.62
N LEU A 100 10.02 13.70 11.88
CA LEU A 100 10.60 12.46 12.38
C LEU A 100 12.09 12.57 12.61
N GLY A 101 12.76 13.39 11.85
CA GLY A 101 14.21 13.52 11.90
C GLY A 101 14.73 14.42 13.03
N LEU A 102 13.91 15.12 13.67
CA LEU A 102 14.33 16.02 14.73
C LEU A 102 14.88 15.27 15.94
N PRO A 103 14.87 15.59 15.76
CA PRO A 103 15.18 15.25 16.39
C PRO A 103 14.97 14.90 16.88
N GLY A 104 14.61 15.11 16.83
CA GLY A 104 14.57 14.65 16.82
C GLY A 104 14.22 14.52 16.75
N GLY A 105 14.02 14.98 17.51
CA GLY A 105 14.07 14.75 17.18
C GLY A 105 13.69 14.66 17.19
N GLY A 106 13.67 15.54 18.16
CA GLY A 106 13.81 15.35 17.96
C GLY A 106 13.36 15.27 18.09
N GLY A 107 13.28 16.01 19.09
CA GLY A 107 13.52 15.82 19.04
C GLY A 107 12.89 15.93 19.20
N PRO A 108 12.41 15.86 19.30
CA PRO A 108 12.34 15.84 19.18
C PRO A 108 11.69 15.95 19.26
N ILE A 109 11.37 16.22 19.98
CA ILE A 109 11.30 16.24 19.82
C ILE A 109 10.66 16.20 20.03
N ARG A 110 10.23 16.53 20.68
CA ARG A 110 10.20 16.47 20.68
C ARG A 110 9.47 16.43 20.72
N PRO A 111 8.88 17.16 21.27
CA PRO A 111 8.71 17.16 21.19
C PRO A 111 8.21 17.12 21.11
N GLY A 112 7.68 18.04 21.99
CA GLY A 112 7.97 17.81 21.84
C GLY A 112 7.28 17.82 21.73
N PRO A 113 6.77 18.20 22.02
CA PRO A 113 6.85 18.14 21.65
C PRO A 113 6.47 17.97 21.39
N ASP A 114 6.23 18.59 22.42
CA ASP A 114 6.59 18.40 21.90
C ASP A 114 6.15 18.19 21.58
N PRO A 115 5.65 18.59 21.91
CA PRO A 115 5.95 18.29 21.44
C PRO A 115 5.72 17.92 21.25
N SER A 116 5.53 18.37 22.29
CA SER A 116 6.03 17.93 21.87
C SER A 116 5.92 17.43 21.67
N THR A 117 5.75 17.74 22.44
CA THR A 117 6.31 17.22 21.99
C THR A 117 6.48 16.75 21.78
#